data_fd0410a8870c20343d0156d9857659d8
#
_entry.id   fd0410a8870c20343d0156d9857659d8
#
_cell.length_a   1.000
_cell.length_b   1.000
_cell.length_c   1.000
_cell.angle_alpha   90.00
_cell.angle_beta   90.00
_cell.angle_gamma   90.00
#
_symmetry.space_group_name_H-M   'P 1'
#
loop_
_entity.id
_entity.type
_entity.pdbx_description
1 polymer ?
#
loop_
_entity_poly.entity_id
_entity_poly.type
_entity_poly.pdbx_seq_one_letter_code
_entity_poly.pdbx_strand_id
1 'polypeptide(L)'
;MKIPKRLQPLADDGLIDEVLYPLMSGKEADVFVVRCGTTTRCAKIYKEAAKRSFKKAALYNEGRKVRNSRRARAMEKGSKYGRQQQEDTWQNAEVDALYKLSRAGVRVPQPFGCFDGVLLMELITDEEGDVAPRLSEVSMSAEQAREDHALMMQYVVRMLCAGLIHGD
;
A
#
# COMPACT_ATOMS: atom_id res chain seq x y z
N MET A 1 -6.41 -16.88 -14.56
CA MET A 1 -4.94 -17.09 -14.37
C MET A 1 -4.71 -18.01 -13.16
N LYS A 2 -3.56 -18.74 -13.08
CA LYS A 2 -3.25 -19.53 -11.88
C LYS A 2 -3.07 -18.58 -10.69
N ILE A 3 -3.78 -18.85 -9.57
CA ILE A 3 -3.69 -18.02 -8.36
C ILE A 3 -2.27 -18.08 -7.78
N PRO A 4 -1.59 -16.95 -7.58
CA PRO A 4 -0.30 -16.91 -6.88
C PRO A 4 -0.41 -17.53 -5.48
N LYS A 5 0.60 -18.29 -5.05
CA LYS A 5 0.60 -18.98 -3.73
C LYS A 5 0.26 -18.07 -2.56
N ARG A 6 0.66 -16.79 -2.61
CA ARG A 6 0.41 -15.81 -1.55
C ARG A 6 -1.05 -15.30 -1.54
N LEU A 7 -1.78 -15.44 -2.64
CA LEU A 7 -3.20 -15.11 -2.73
C LEU A 7 -4.12 -16.29 -2.44
N GLN A 8 -3.57 -17.52 -2.40
CA GLN A 8 -4.37 -18.72 -2.19
C GLN A 8 -5.19 -18.68 -0.88
N PRO A 9 -4.64 -18.25 0.28
CA PRO A 9 -5.43 -18.14 1.51
C PRO A 9 -6.63 -17.22 1.37
N LEU A 10 -6.48 -16.08 0.67
CA LEU A 10 -7.59 -15.15 0.45
C LEU A 10 -8.68 -15.75 -0.44
N ALA A 11 -8.30 -16.59 -1.40
CA ALA A 11 -9.26 -17.33 -2.23
C ALA A 11 -9.97 -18.42 -1.44
N ASP A 12 -9.23 -19.17 -0.62
CA ASP A 12 -9.78 -20.24 0.22
C ASP A 12 -10.77 -19.68 1.28
N ASP A 13 -10.51 -18.47 1.79
CA ASP A 13 -11.36 -17.73 2.72
C ASP A 13 -12.53 -16.99 2.02
N GLY A 14 -12.62 -17.04 0.68
CA GLY A 14 -13.66 -16.36 -0.10
C GLY A 14 -13.54 -14.83 -0.15
N LEU A 15 -12.39 -14.27 0.19
CA LEU A 15 -12.13 -12.84 0.10
C LEU A 15 -11.87 -12.37 -1.34
N ILE A 16 -11.37 -13.27 -2.18
CA ILE A 16 -11.20 -13.09 -3.62
C ILE A 16 -11.73 -14.30 -4.37
N ASP A 17 -12.40 -14.08 -5.50
CA ASP A 17 -12.93 -15.16 -6.33
C ASP A 17 -11.93 -15.55 -7.42
N GLU A 18 -11.24 -14.57 -7.99
CA GLU A 18 -10.34 -14.79 -9.12
C GLU A 18 -9.23 -13.74 -9.17
N VAL A 19 -8.05 -14.16 -9.65
CA VAL A 19 -6.96 -13.26 -10.04
C VAL A 19 -7.07 -13.02 -11.54
N LEU A 20 -7.34 -11.79 -11.93
CA LEU A 20 -7.57 -11.43 -13.33
C LEU A 20 -6.23 -11.30 -14.08
N TYR A 21 -5.36 -10.41 -13.63
CA TYR A 21 -4.05 -10.18 -14.23
C TYR A 21 -3.08 -9.48 -13.28
N PRO A 22 -1.75 -9.58 -13.52
CA PRO A 22 -0.77 -8.79 -12.80
C PRO A 22 -0.82 -7.34 -13.30
N LEU A 23 -0.94 -6.38 -12.37
CA LEU A 23 -0.97 -4.95 -12.68
C LEU A 23 0.45 -4.37 -12.72
N MET A 24 1.25 -4.69 -11.69
CA MET A 24 2.60 -4.15 -11.54
C MET A 24 3.48 -5.09 -10.71
N SER A 25 4.77 -5.13 -11.04
CA SER A 25 5.79 -5.76 -10.21
C SER A 25 6.90 -4.74 -9.90
N GLY A 26 7.00 -4.36 -8.63
CA GLY A 26 8.02 -3.42 -8.13
C GLY A 26 9.06 -4.10 -7.25
N LYS A 27 9.95 -3.31 -6.68
CA LYS A 27 11.00 -3.79 -5.76
C LYS A 27 10.44 -4.28 -4.43
N GLU A 28 9.32 -3.72 -3.97
CA GLU A 28 8.76 -3.93 -2.63
C GLU A 28 7.51 -4.81 -2.65
N ALA A 29 6.76 -4.83 -3.76
CA ALA A 29 5.52 -5.58 -3.87
C ALA A 29 5.21 -5.97 -5.31
N ASP A 30 4.39 -7.01 -5.46
CA ASP A 30 3.70 -7.37 -6.67
C ASP A 30 2.21 -7.03 -6.51
N VAL A 31 1.62 -6.43 -7.54
CA VAL A 31 0.25 -5.94 -7.51
C VAL A 31 -0.57 -6.67 -8.56
N PHE A 32 -1.73 -7.16 -8.16
CA PHE A 32 -2.65 -7.91 -9.02
C PHE A 32 -4.03 -7.27 -9.00
N VAL A 33 -4.72 -7.33 -10.12
CA VAL A 33 -6.16 -7.07 -10.18
C VAL A 33 -6.89 -8.37 -9.86
N VAL A 34 -7.82 -8.29 -8.92
CA VAL A 34 -8.60 -9.43 -8.42
C VAL A 34 -10.09 -9.13 -8.47
N ARG A 35 -10.91 -10.17 -8.64
CA ARG A 35 -12.36 -10.07 -8.52
C ARG A 35 -12.79 -10.46 -7.11
N CYS A 36 -13.71 -9.67 -6.55
CA CYS A 36 -14.33 -9.88 -5.24
C CYS A 36 -15.85 -9.68 -5.41
N GLY A 37 -16.59 -10.75 -5.59
CA GLY A 37 -18.01 -10.69 -5.96
C GLY A 37 -18.21 -9.98 -7.31
N THR A 38 -18.95 -8.91 -7.29
CA THR A 38 -19.26 -8.10 -8.49
C THR A 38 -18.24 -6.97 -8.72
N THR A 39 -17.26 -6.78 -7.84
CA THR A 39 -16.30 -5.67 -7.91
C THR A 39 -14.89 -6.15 -8.22
N THR A 40 -14.12 -5.31 -8.91
CA THR A 40 -12.67 -5.49 -9.06
C THR A 40 -11.93 -4.71 -7.98
N ARG A 41 -10.85 -5.31 -7.49
CA ARG A 41 -9.99 -4.73 -6.45
C ARG A 41 -8.52 -4.93 -6.79
N CYS A 42 -7.68 -4.27 -6.01
CA CYS A 42 -6.23 -4.37 -6.10
C CYS A 42 -5.72 -5.19 -4.92
N ALA A 43 -4.94 -6.25 -5.20
CA ALA A 43 -4.24 -7.05 -4.21
C ALA A 43 -2.73 -6.78 -4.30
N LYS A 44 -2.16 -6.13 -3.28
CA LYS A 44 -0.74 -5.79 -3.18
C LYS A 44 -0.06 -6.80 -2.26
N ILE A 45 0.81 -7.63 -2.85
CA ILE A 45 1.57 -8.66 -2.15
C ILE A 45 2.95 -8.10 -1.83
N TYR A 46 3.27 -7.94 -0.56
CA TYR A 46 4.59 -7.47 -0.15
C TYR A 46 5.64 -8.57 -0.33
N LYS A 47 6.78 -8.22 -0.94
CA LYS A 47 7.93 -9.11 -1.06
C LYS A 47 8.60 -9.27 0.30
N GLU A 48 9.17 -10.44 0.57
CA GLU A 48 9.87 -10.72 1.81
C GLU A 48 11.01 -9.72 2.07
N ALA A 49 11.23 -9.34 3.33
CA ALA A 49 12.25 -8.38 3.75
C ALA A 49 13.66 -8.70 3.25
N ALA A 50 13.99 -9.99 3.07
CA ALA A 50 15.28 -10.43 2.52
C ALA A 50 15.50 -10.00 1.05
N LYS A 51 14.45 -9.69 0.32
CA LYS A 51 14.49 -9.26 -1.10
C LYS A 51 14.39 -7.74 -1.26
N ARG A 52 14.23 -7.00 -0.17
CA ARG A 52 14.14 -5.53 -0.16
C ARG A 52 15.46 -4.89 0.21
N SER A 53 15.75 -3.70 -0.33
CA SER A 53 16.93 -2.94 0.06
C SER A 53 16.79 -2.39 1.49
N PHE A 54 17.60 -2.90 2.42
CA PHE A 54 17.57 -2.57 3.86
C PHE A 54 17.80 -1.08 4.21
N LYS A 55 18.28 -0.25 3.28
CA LYS A 55 18.57 1.16 3.56
C LYS A 55 17.33 1.99 3.91
N LYS A 56 16.16 1.66 3.35
CA LYS A 56 14.91 2.41 3.61
C LYS A 56 14.23 2.00 4.93
N ALA A 57 14.43 0.78 5.42
CA ALA A 57 13.81 0.31 6.67
C ALA A 57 14.35 1.05 7.91
N ALA A 58 15.62 1.44 7.92
CA ALA A 58 16.23 2.20 9.02
C ALA A 58 15.64 3.61 9.12
N LEU A 59 15.50 4.33 8.00
CA LEU A 59 14.90 5.67 7.94
C LEU A 59 13.41 5.67 8.34
N TYR A 60 12.68 4.60 8.02
CA TYR A 60 11.25 4.49 8.36
C TYR A 60 11.00 4.30 9.86
N ASN A 61 11.94 3.68 10.58
CA ASN A 61 11.85 3.46 12.02
C ASN A 61 12.36 4.65 12.84
N GLU A 62 12.97 5.65 12.21
CA GLU A 62 13.48 6.84 12.89
C GLU A 62 12.32 7.67 13.46
N GLY A 63 12.30 7.83 14.78
CA GLY A 63 11.25 8.56 15.50
C GLY A 63 10.08 7.71 16.03
N ARG A 64 9.96 6.42 15.71
CA ARG A 64 8.91 5.55 16.24
C ARG A 64 9.38 4.78 17.47
N LYS A 65 8.82 5.12 18.64
CA LYS A 65 9.11 4.38 19.90
C LYS A 65 8.33 3.06 19.94
N VAL A 66 9.04 1.94 19.94
CA VAL A 66 8.46 0.61 20.19
C VAL A 66 8.23 0.49 21.72
N ARG A 67 6.97 0.43 22.15
CA ARG A 67 6.60 0.37 23.61
C ARG A 67 7.09 -0.90 24.31
N ASN A 68 7.39 -1.97 23.58
CA ASN A 68 7.81 -3.24 24.17
C ASN A 68 9.33 -3.43 24.00
N SER A 69 10.07 -3.42 25.10
CA SER A 69 11.53 -3.52 25.15
C SER A 69 12.09 -4.85 24.61
N ARG A 70 11.33 -5.96 24.67
CA ARG A 70 11.72 -7.24 24.06
C ARG A 70 11.62 -7.18 22.54
N ARG A 71 10.55 -6.60 22.00
CA ARG A 71 10.36 -6.38 20.56
C ARG A 71 11.46 -5.46 20.02
N ALA A 72 11.71 -4.35 20.69
CA ALA A 72 12.76 -3.40 20.31
C ALA A 72 14.12 -4.08 20.19
N ARG A 73 14.55 -4.83 21.21
CA ARG A 73 15.81 -5.59 21.19
C ARG A 73 15.88 -6.67 20.12
N ALA A 74 14.77 -7.38 19.83
CA ALA A 74 14.73 -8.39 18.77
C ALA A 74 14.84 -7.78 17.38
N MET A 75 14.21 -6.60 17.16
CA MET A 75 14.30 -5.83 15.92
C MET A 75 15.71 -5.29 15.71
N GLU A 76 16.34 -4.74 16.75
CA GLU A 76 17.71 -4.21 16.73
C GLU A 76 18.75 -5.30 16.42
N LYS A 77 18.60 -6.49 17.01
CA LYS A 77 19.48 -7.65 16.75
C LYS A 77 19.31 -8.29 15.36
N GLY A 78 18.30 -7.88 14.57
CA GLY A 78 18.05 -8.43 13.24
C GLY A 78 17.74 -9.94 13.23
N SER A 79 17.27 -10.52 14.35
CA SER A 79 16.87 -11.92 14.44
C SER A 79 15.71 -12.21 13.45
N LYS A 80 15.49 -13.49 13.10
CA LYS A 80 14.36 -13.88 12.22
C LYS A 80 13.03 -13.34 12.76
N TYR A 81 12.80 -13.46 14.06
CA TYR A 81 11.64 -12.89 14.74
C TYR A 81 11.62 -11.36 14.68
N GLY A 82 12.75 -10.69 14.90
CA GLY A 82 12.85 -9.24 14.82
C GLY A 82 12.55 -8.70 13.42
N ARG A 83 13.05 -9.36 12.38
CA ARG A 83 12.74 -9.02 10.97
C ARG A 83 11.26 -9.18 10.65
N GLN A 84 10.64 -10.28 11.09
CA GLN A 84 9.21 -10.49 10.92
C GLN A 84 8.40 -9.38 11.61
N GLN A 85 8.75 -9.02 12.84
CA GLN A 85 8.07 -7.94 13.57
C GLN A 85 8.26 -6.56 12.92
N GLN A 86 9.40 -6.31 12.30
CA GLN A 86 9.62 -5.08 11.50
C GLN A 86 8.72 -5.06 10.26
N GLU A 87 8.60 -6.20 9.60
CA GLU A 87 7.77 -6.35 8.41
C GLU A 87 6.28 -6.15 8.72
N ASP A 88 5.77 -6.82 9.75
CA ASP A 88 4.38 -6.67 10.21
C ASP A 88 4.07 -5.21 10.61
N THR A 89 5.02 -4.55 11.29
CA THR A 89 4.88 -3.15 11.69
C THR A 89 4.83 -2.22 10.46
N TRP A 90 5.64 -2.51 9.44
CA TRP A 90 5.70 -1.70 8.23
C TRP A 90 4.42 -1.88 7.38
N GLN A 91 3.94 -3.11 7.19
CA GLN A 91 2.71 -3.41 6.46
C GLN A 91 1.49 -2.76 7.13
N ASN A 92 1.37 -2.92 8.44
CA ASN A 92 0.31 -2.28 9.21
C ASN A 92 0.36 -0.75 9.12
N ALA A 93 1.55 -0.16 9.08
CA ALA A 93 1.70 1.28 8.99
C ALA A 93 1.24 1.86 7.65
N GLU A 94 1.38 1.14 6.53
CA GLU A 94 0.82 1.56 5.24
C GLU A 94 -0.72 1.52 5.29
N VAL A 95 -1.29 0.46 5.83
CA VAL A 95 -2.75 0.33 6.00
C VAL A 95 -3.30 1.43 6.92
N ASP A 96 -2.65 1.66 8.06
CA ASP A 96 -3.02 2.71 9.01
C ASP A 96 -2.92 4.11 8.36
N ALA A 97 -1.88 4.33 7.53
CA ALA A 97 -1.72 5.57 6.80
C ALA A 97 -2.86 5.80 5.79
N LEU A 98 -3.26 4.77 5.03
CA LEU A 98 -4.38 4.86 4.09
C LEU A 98 -5.68 5.22 4.80
N TYR A 99 -6.01 4.56 5.91
CA TYR A 99 -7.19 4.90 6.70
C TYR A 99 -7.12 6.32 7.27
N LYS A 100 -5.96 6.73 7.75
CA LYS A 100 -5.75 8.06 8.33
C LYS A 100 -5.90 9.16 7.29
N LEU A 101 -5.34 8.96 6.10
CA LEU A 101 -5.43 9.88 4.97
C LEU A 101 -6.87 9.98 4.44
N SER A 102 -7.55 8.85 4.27
CA SER A 102 -8.96 8.83 3.88
C SER A 102 -9.83 9.64 4.85
N ARG A 103 -9.65 9.45 6.16
CA ARG A 103 -10.36 10.23 7.20
C ARG A 103 -10.01 11.72 7.18
N ALA A 104 -8.81 12.07 6.76
CA ALA A 104 -8.38 13.47 6.59
C ALA A 104 -8.88 14.10 5.28
N GLY A 105 -9.67 13.39 4.49
CA GLY A 105 -10.21 13.86 3.22
C GLY A 105 -9.17 13.92 2.10
N VAL A 106 -8.11 13.11 2.19
CA VAL A 106 -7.16 12.88 1.09
C VAL A 106 -7.65 11.71 0.27
N ARG A 107 -7.76 11.87 -1.05
CA ARG A 107 -8.13 10.79 -1.96
C ARG A 107 -6.99 9.76 -2.04
N VAL A 108 -7.21 8.62 -1.46
CA VAL A 108 -6.32 7.45 -1.48
C VAL A 108 -7.13 6.20 -1.81
N PRO A 109 -6.51 5.11 -2.32
CA PRO A 109 -7.21 3.85 -2.48
C PRO A 109 -7.83 3.40 -1.16
N GLN A 110 -9.11 3.08 -1.15
CA GLN A 110 -9.81 2.58 0.04
C GLN A 110 -9.24 1.21 0.44
N PRO A 111 -8.64 1.05 1.62
CA PRO A 111 -8.18 -0.25 2.08
C PRO A 111 -9.36 -1.09 2.58
N PHE A 112 -9.38 -2.38 2.22
CA PHE A 112 -10.36 -3.36 2.70
C PHE A 112 -9.78 -4.30 3.76
N GLY A 113 -8.47 -4.33 3.92
CA GLY A 113 -7.76 -5.09 4.95
C GLY A 113 -6.39 -5.56 4.49
N CYS A 114 -5.60 -6.04 5.46
CA CYS A 114 -4.31 -6.67 5.22
C CYS A 114 -4.35 -8.08 5.80
N PHE A 115 -4.14 -9.09 4.96
CA PHE A 115 -4.25 -10.50 5.29
C PHE A 115 -2.94 -11.19 4.90
N ASP A 116 -2.20 -11.72 5.87
CA ASP A 116 -0.94 -12.46 5.68
C ASP A 116 0.07 -11.75 4.72
N GLY A 117 0.19 -10.43 4.87
CA GLY A 117 1.08 -9.62 4.02
C GLY A 117 0.54 -9.34 2.61
N VAL A 118 -0.78 -9.43 2.45
CA VAL A 118 -1.50 -8.99 1.26
C VAL A 118 -2.45 -7.85 1.64
N LEU A 119 -2.22 -6.66 1.12
CA LEU A 119 -3.15 -5.53 1.24
C LEU A 119 -4.18 -5.62 0.13
N LEU A 120 -5.44 -5.78 0.51
CA LEU A 120 -6.58 -5.66 -0.40
C LEU A 120 -7.11 -4.23 -0.35
N MET A 121 -7.20 -3.57 -1.50
CA MET A 121 -7.60 -2.17 -1.60
C MET A 121 -8.37 -1.88 -2.89
N GLU A 122 -8.93 -0.70 -2.98
CA GLU A 122 -9.61 -0.19 -4.16
C GLU A 122 -8.68 -0.23 -5.39
N LEU A 123 -9.22 -0.66 -6.52
CA LEU A 123 -8.62 -0.44 -7.84
C LEU A 123 -9.07 0.93 -8.32
N ILE A 124 -8.12 1.83 -8.56
CA ILE A 124 -8.44 3.14 -9.14
C ILE A 124 -8.65 2.96 -10.64
N THR A 125 -9.82 3.34 -11.12
CA THR A 125 -10.21 3.26 -12.52
C THR A 125 -10.57 4.64 -13.05
N ASP A 126 -10.52 4.78 -14.36
CA ASP A 126 -11.10 5.91 -15.10
C ASP A 126 -12.62 5.77 -15.24
N GLU A 127 -13.23 6.66 -16.02
CA GLU A 127 -14.68 6.70 -16.25
C GLU A 127 -15.18 5.51 -17.07
N GLU A 128 -14.31 4.91 -17.90
CA GLU A 128 -14.58 3.73 -18.72
C GLU A 128 -14.47 2.43 -17.90
N GLY A 129 -13.91 2.49 -16.69
CA GLY A 129 -13.70 1.36 -15.79
C GLY A 129 -12.36 0.66 -16.03
N ASP A 130 -11.50 1.20 -16.87
CA ASP A 130 -10.14 0.75 -17.08
C ASP A 130 -9.21 1.26 -15.95
N VAL A 131 -8.07 0.61 -15.75
CA VAL A 131 -7.10 1.04 -14.74
C VAL A 131 -6.63 2.45 -15.02
N ALA A 132 -6.82 3.36 -14.06
CA ALA A 132 -6.42 4.74 -14.20
C ALA A 132 -4.92 4.87 -14.54
N PRO A 133 -4.56 5.66 -15.57
CA PRO A 133 -3.18 5.88 -15.96
C PRO A 133 -2.42 6.68 -14.89
N ARG A 134 -1.11 6.64 -14.96
CA ARG A 134 -0.28 7.52 -14.12
C ARG A 134 -0.38 8.96 -14.61
N LEU A 135 -0.23 9.92 -13.71
CA LEU A 135 -0.24 11.33 -14.07
C LEU A 135 0.78 11.69 -15.17
N SER A 136 1.93 11.01 -15.20
CA SER A 136 2.95 11.18 -16.24
C SER A 136 2.56 10.64 -17.63
N GLU A 137 1.50 9.85 -17.70
CA GLU A 137 1.00 9.23 -18.93
C GLU A 137 -0.22 9.98 -19.50
N VAL A 138 -0.73 10.97 -18.74
CA VAL A 138 -1.91 11.76 -19.11
C VAL A 138 -1.49 13.07 -19.76
N SER A 139 -2.07 13.38 -20.92
CA SER A 139 -1.98 14.70 -21.53
C SER A 139 -3.12 15.58 -21.02
N MET A 140 -2.79 16.78 -20.55
CA MET A 140 -3.78 17.72 -20.02
C MET A 140 -3.50 19.13 -20.48
N SER A 141 -4.53 20.01 -20.45
CA SER A 141 -4.37 21.43 -20.69
C SER A 141 -3.60 22.12 -19.56
N ALA A 142 -3.02 23.30 -19.83
CA ALA A 142 -2.36 24.09 -18.78
C ALA A 142 -3.34 24.55 -17.69
N GLU A 143 -4.62 24.69 -18.00
CA GLU A 143 -5.67 25.02 -17.04
C GLU A 143 -5.94 23.85 -16.10
N GLN A 144 -6.19 22.67 -16.65
CA GLN A 144 -6.37 21.43 -15.89
C GLN A 144 -5.17 21.13 -15.00
N ALA A 145 -3.94 21.30 -15.53
CA ALA A 145 -2.73 21.09 -14.74
C ALA A 145 -2.62 22.02 -13.52
N ARG A 146 -3.11 23.27 -13.63
CA ARG A 146 -3.14 24.20 -12.47
C ARG A 146 -4.19 23.78 -11.43
N GLU A 147 -5.36 23.36 -11.88
CA GLU A 147 -6.42 22.86 -10.99
C GLU A 147 -5.97 21.61 -10.24
N ASP A 148 -5.44 20.63 -10.94
CA ASP A 148 -4.91 19.40 -10.36
C ASP A 148 -3.75 19.67 -9.39
N HIS A 149 -2.84 20.59 -9.75
CA HIS A 149 -1.78 21.02 -8.85
C HIS A 149 -2.33 21.66 -7.56
N ALA A 150 -3.33 22.53 -7.67
CA ALA A 150 -3.96 23.15 -6.51
C ALA A 150 -4.63 22.11 -5.61
N LEU A 151 -5.32 21.11 -6.19
CA LEU A 151 -5.90 19.99 -5.47
C LEU A 151 -4.84 19.13 -4.78
N MET A 152 -3.75 18.80 -5.47
CA MET A 152 -2.63 18.05 -4.92
C MET A 152 -1.99 18.78 -3.72
N MET A 153 -1.81 20.10 -3.81
CA MET A 153 -1.30 20.92 -2.70
C MET A 153 -2.24 20.89 -1.48
N GLN A 154 -3.57 20.90 -1.70
CA GLN A 154 -4.53 20.73 -0.62
C GLN A 154 -4.39 19.36 0.06
N TYR A 155 -4.20 18.29 -0.72
CA TYR A 155 -3.98 16.94 -0.17
C TYR A 155 -2.67 16.86 0.63
N VAL A 156 -1.60 17.50 0.17
CA VAL A 156 -0.33 17.59 0.92
C VAL A 156 -0.55 18.29 2.26
N VAL A 157 -1.25 19.41 2.29
CA VAL A 157 -1.57 20.12 3.55
C VAL A 157 -2.39 19.22 4.49
N ARG A 158 -3.45 18.57 4.00
CA ARG A 158 -4.26 17.64 4.81
C ARG A 158 -3.45 16.48 5.36
N MET A 159 -2.55 15.92 4.56
CA MET A 159 -1.63 14.86 4.96
C MET A 159 -0.71 15.32 6.11
N LEU A 160 -0.11 16.50 5.98
CA LEU A 160 0.74 17.10 7.03
C LEU A 160 -0.05 17.39 8.30
N CYS A 161 -1.26 17.96 8.19
CA CYS A 161 -2.17 18.18 9.33
C CYS A 161 -2.57 16.85 10.00
N ALA A 162 -2.66 15.77 9.24
CA ALA A 162 -2.87 14.42 9.78
C ALA A 162 -1.59 13.83 10.43
N GLY A 163 -0.45 14.55 10.43
CA GLY A 163 0.81 14.10 11.00
C GLY A 163 1.47 12.99 10.19
N LEU A 164 1.36 13.04 8.87
CA LEU A 164 1.99 12.12 7.94
C LEU A 164 2.89 12.89 6.97
N ILE A 165 4.03 12.27 6.63
CA ILE A 165 4.96 12.76 5.60
C ILE A 165 5.19 11.60 4.64
N HIS A 166 5.04 11.84 3.33
CA HIS A 166 5.21 10.80 2.31
C HIS A 166 6.65 10.29 2.23
N GLY A 167 7.61 11.16 2.27
CA GLY A 167 9.04 10.83 2.32
C GLY A 167 9.62 10.25 1.01
N ASP A 168 8.87 10.29 -0.10
CA ASP A 168 9.32 9.83 -1.42
C ASP A 168 9.00 10.90 -2.48
#